data_d048bcf33e8ace1d0bc6de7d5c602c3f
#
_entry.id   d048bcf33e8ace1d0bc6de7d5c602c3f
#
_cell.length_a   1.000
_cell.length_b   1.000
_cell.length_c   1.000
_cell.angle_alpha   90.00
_cell.angle_beta   90.00
_cell.angle_gamma   90.00
#
_symmetry.space_group_name_H-M   'P 1'
#
loop_
_entity.id
_entity.type
_entity.pdbx_description
1 polymer ?
#
loop_
_entity_poly.entity_id
_entity_poly.type
_entity_poly.pdbx_seq_one_letter_code
_entity_poly.pdbx_strand_id
1 'polypeptide(L)'
;MSGSHGRFTWYELMTTDVEAAKAFYGKVVGWGTREAPMPGSRYTLFTIGDVATGGLIDLPRDAKAQGVRPQWVGYVSVGDVDAAVHRVKELNGTVYVPPTDIADVSRFSLVADPQMATFILVEWRGPGRQPPIQSGGLGHVGWHELLTTDWERAIAFYREIFGWQKQVADVTSSGTYLQFSASGQTVGGMFNKPTTAPVAFWLYYFNVADIGVALDRVRAERGEILEGPSDIPGGGKVARCADPQGAVFALIGRQSDKAIGYFDRKAS
;
A
#
# COMPACT_ATOMS: atom_id res chain seq x y z
N MET A 1 12.53 17.68 -13.50
CA MET A 1 11.63 16.96 -12.56
C MET A 1 12.41 15.81 -11.98
N SER A 2 12.40 15.61 -10.66
CA SER A 2 13.10 14.47 -10.05
C SER A 2 12.55 13.17 -10.63
N GLY A 3 13.38 12.16 -10.86
CA GLY A 3 12.97 10.89 -11.47
C GLY A 3 11.94 10.07 -10.65
N SER A 4 11.48 10.60 -9.52
CA SER A 4 10.51 9.98 -8.62
C SER A 4 9.15 10.67 -8.57
N HIS A 5 8.96 11.77 -9.28
CA HIS A 5 7.67 12.49 -9.27
C HIS A 5 6.52 11.57 -9.69
N GLY A 6 5.46 11.55 -8.89
CA GLY A 6 4.28 10.71 -9.09
C GLY A 6 4.49 9.22 -8.77
N ARG A 7 5.60 8.83 -8.18
CA ARG A 7 5.83 7.43 -7.76
C ARG A 7 5.53 7.25 -6.28
N PHE A 8 4.97 6.10 -5.93
CA PHE A 8 4.93 5.66 -4.54
C PHE A 8 6.36 5.38 -4.07
N THR A 9 6.75 6.00 -2.97
CA THR A 9 8.13 5.95 -2.45
C THR A 9 8.21 5.45 -1.02
N TRP A 10 7.07 5.41 -0.30
CA TRP A 10 6.99 4.95 1.08
C TRP A 10 5.59 4.47 1.41
N TYR A 11 5.48 3.61 2.42
CA TYR A 11 4.21 3.08 2.93
C TYR A 11 4.23 3.11 4.44
N GLU A 12 3.13 3.52 5.05
CA GLU A 12 3.03 3.63 6.49
C GLU A 12 1.77 2.94 7.00
N LEU A 13 1.93 2.11 8.01
CA LEU A 13 0.82 1.54 8.75
C LEU A 13 0.50 2.39 9.96
N MET A 14 -0.72 2.90 10.01
CA MET A 14 -1.31 3.46 11.22
C MET A 14 -2.13 2.38 11.91
N THR A 15 -1.78 2.01 13.15
CA THR A 15 -2.40 0.90 13.87
C THR A 15 -2.78 1.27 15.30
N THR A 16 -3.60 0.46 15.92
CA THR A 16 -3.97 0.61 17.35
C THR A 16 -3.10 -0.23 18.28
N ASP A 17 -2.25 -1.11 17.72
CA ASP A 17 -1.32 -1.95 18.47
C ASP A 17 -0.05 -2.20 17.65
N VAL A 18 0.97 -1.40 17.93
CA VAL A 18 2.25 -1.43 17.22
C VAL A 18 2.98 -2.77 17.43
N GLU A 19 2.96 -3.33 18.63
CA GLU A 19 3.67 -4.58 18.93
C GLU A 19 3.01 -5.79 18.26
N ALA A 20 1.68 -5.84 18.25
CA ALA A 20 0.95 -6.86 17.52
C ALA A 20 1.19 -6.76 16.00
N ALA A 21 1.22 -5.54 15.44
CA ALA A 21 1.53 -5.33 14.03
C ALA A 21 2.96 -5.76 13.67
N LYS A 22 3.97 -5.43 14.49
CA LYS A 22 5.36 -5.92 14.31
C LYS A 22 5.41 -7.44 14.22
N ALA A 23 4.77 -8.13 15.16
CA ALA A 23 4.74 -9.59 15.19
C ALA A 23 4.05 -10.18 13.96
N PHE A 24 2.89 -9.62 13.59
CA PHE A 24 2.10 -10.07 12.45
C PHE A 24 2.86 -9.94 11.12
N TYR A 25 3.29 -8.73 10.77
CA TYR A 25 3.98 -8.51 9.49
C TYR A 25 5.36 -9.16 9.45
N GLY A 26 6.03 -9.29 10.58
CA GLY A 26 7.27 -10.07 10.69
C GLY A 26 7.10 -11.52 10.28
N LYS A 27 5.99 -12.16 10.67
CA LYS A 27 5.70 -13.56 10.32
C LYS A 27 5.09 -13.71 8.93
N VAL A 28 4.16 -12.83 8.54
CA VAL A 28 3.42 -12.94 7.28
C VAL A 28 4.27 -12.54 6.09
N VAL A 29 4.94 -11.38 6.15
CA VAL A 29 5.72 -10.81 5.04
C VAL A 29 7.21 -11.08 5.19
N GLY A 30 7.68 -11.32 6.41
CA GLY A 30 9.09 -11.57 6.70
C GLY A 30 9.89 -10.30 7.02
N TRP A 31 9.22 -9.23 7.44
CA TRP A 31 9.90 -7.99 7.80
C TRP A 31 10.56 -8.05 9.18
N GLY A 32 11.75 -7.44 9.26
CA GLY A 32 12.32 -7.00 10.53
C GLY A 32 11.74 -5.65 10.94
N THR A 33 12.13 -5.21 12.14
CA THR A 33 11.76 -3.89 12.66
C THR A 33 12.95 -3.18 13.30
N ARG A 34 12.95 -1.85 13.20
CA ARG A 34 13.95 -0.99 13.83
C ARG A 34 13.28 0.30 14.28
N GLU A 35 13.57 0.73 15.51
CA GLU A 35 13.12 2.04 16.00
C GLU A 35 13.88 3.16 15.27
N ALA A 36 13.16 4.20 14.87
CA ALA A 36 13.75 5.41 14.32
C ALA A 36 13.52 6.56 15.29
N PRO A 37 14.54 7.40 15.55
CA PRO A 37 14.36 8.58 16.36
C PRO A 37 13.43 9.57 15.66
N MET A 38 12.31 9.88 16.29
CA MET A 38 11.39 10.92 15.86
C MET A 38 11.05 11.82 17.07
N PRO A 39 11.20 13.13 16.97
CA PRO A 39 10.85 14.03 18.06
C PRO A 39 9.38 13.87 18.46
N GLY A 40 9.13 13.54 19.74
CA GLY A 40 7.79 13.50 20.33
C GLY A 40 6.93 12.27 20.03
N SER A 41 7.41 11.29 19.25
CA SER A 41 6.68 10.05 18.99
C SER A 41 7.61 8.84 18.78
N ARG A 42 7.06 7.65 18.97
CA ARG A 42 7.72 6.40 18.56
C ARG A 42 7.44 6.18 17.08
N TYR A 43 8.49 6.05 16.29
CA TYR A 43 8.40 5.67 14.90
C TYR A 43 9.16 4.38 14.67
N THR A 44 8.46 3.37 14.20
CA THR A 44 9.07 2.08 13.89
C THR A 44 9.23 1.94 12.39
N LEU A 45 10.37 1.49 11.94
CA LEU A 45 10.63 1.12 10.55
C LEU A 45 10.41 -0.38 10.38
N PHE A 46 9.65 -0.78 9.37
CA PHE A 46 9.75 -2.12 8.81
C PHE A 46 10.98 -2.21 7.93
N THR A 47 11.69 -3.34 8.01
CA THR A 47 12.94 -3.53 7.27
C THR A 47 12.98 -4.86 6.53
N ILE A 48 13.75 -4.89 5.42
CA ILE A 48 14.16 -6.11 4.71
C ILE A 48 15.68 -6.14 4.81
N GLY A 49 16.20 -7.03 5.64
CA GLY A 49 17.59 -6.90 6.10
C GLY A 49 17.78 -5.54 6.80
N ASP A 50 18.77 -4.76 6.36
CA ASP A 50 19.06 -3.42 6.90
C ASP A 50 18.31 -2.28 6.20
N VAL A 51 17.57 -2.58 5.13
CA VAL A 51 16.89 -1.57 4.30
C VAL A 51 15.48 -1.32 4.85
N ALA A 52 15.18 -0.06 5.18
CA ALA A 52 13.85 0.35 5.56
C ALA A 52 12.90 0.29 4.35
N THR A 53 11.73 -0.35 4.52
CA THR A 53 10.73 -0.55 3.46
C THR A 53 9.38 0.08 3.76
N GLY A 54 9.11 0.44 5.00
CA GLY A 54 7.87 1.09 5.43
C GLY A 54 7.96 1.62 6.84
N GLY A 55 6.96 2.39 7.25
CA GLY A 55 6.78 2.94 8.58
C GLY A 55 5.62 2.30 9.33
N LEU A 56 5.65 2.42 10.63
CA LEU A 56 4.63 1.94 11.55
C LEU A 56 4.50 2.92 12.69
N ILE A 57 3.28 3.44 12.89
CA ILE A 57 2.96 4.40 13.95
C ILE A 57 1.66 4.01 14.68
N ASP A 58 1.54 4.50 15.90
CA ASP A 58 0.25 4.50 16.59
C ASP A 58 -0.74 5.40 15.84
N LEU A 59 -1.96 4.91 15.66
CA LEU A 59 -3.05 5.71 15.12
C LEU A 59 -3.29 6.92 16.05
N PRO A 60 -3.18 8.16 15.55
CA PRO A 60 -3.35 9.36 16.35
C PRO A 60 -4.67 9.35 17.13
N ARG A 61 -4.64 9.79 18.40
CA ARG A 61 -5.81 9.76 19.28
C ARG A 61 -7.01 10.51 18.70
N ASP A 62 -6.77 11.68 18.11
CA ASP A 62 -7.82 12.48 17.49
C ASP A 62 -8.42 11.80 16.26
N ALA A 63 -7.60 11.14 15.44
CA ALA A 63 -8.07 10.36 14.31
C ALA A 63 -8.91 9.16 14.77
N LYS A 64 -8.47 8.45 15.82
CA LYS A 64 -9.24 7.36 16.44
C LYS A 64 -10.58 7.85 17.01
N ALA A 65 -10.62 9.00 17.67
CA ALA A 65 -11.83 9.62 18.18
C ALA A 65 -12.82 9.99 17.07
N GLN A 66 -12.33 10.29 15.87
CA GLN A 66 -13.12 10.55 14.66
C GLN A 66 -13.53 9.27 13.90
N GLY A 67 -13.23 8.09 14.43
CA GLY A 67 -13.61 6.80 13.83
C GLY A 67 -12.67 6.31 12.73
N VAL A 68 -11.49 6.91 12.57
CA VAL A 68 -10.46 6.39 11.64
C VAL A 68 -10.01 5.01 12.11
N ARG A 69 -9.96 4.08 11.18
CA ARG A 69 -9.54 2.69 11.44
C ARG A 69 -8.08 2.49 11.09
N PRO A 70 -7.42 1.45 11.63
CA PRO A 70 -6.10 1.04 11.19
C PRO A 70 -6.06 0.87 9.67
N GLN A 71 -4.99 1.39 9.04
CA GLN A 71 -4.86 1.37 7.59
C GLN A 71 -3.42 1.59 7.14
N TRP A 72 -3.13 1.09 5.94
CA TRP A 72 -1.94 1.43 5.19
C TRP A 72 -2.17 2.71 4.38
N VAL A 73 -1.18 3.59 4.36
CA VAL A 73 -1.18 4.82 3.55
C VAL A 73 0.11 4.89 2.73
N GLY A 74 -0.02 5.11 1.43
CA GLY A 74 1.13 5.28 0.53
C GLY A 74 1.53 6.74 0.38
N TYR A 75 2.81 6.96 0.25
CA TYR A 75 3.44 8.26 0.03
C TYR A 75 3.80 8.40 -1.43
N VAL A 76 3.26 9.40 -2.09
CA VAL A 76 3.55 9.70 -3.49
C VAL A 76 4.47 10.93 -3.56
N SER A 77 5.62 10.75 -4.20
CA SER A 77 6.64 11.80 -4.29
C SER A 77 6.21 12.93 -5.23
N VAL A 78 6.37 14.16 -4.76
CA VAL A 78 6.16 15.38 -5.54
C VAL A 78 7.37 16.32 -5.41
N GLY A 79 7.51 17.24 -6.34
CA GLY A 79 8.60 18.22 -6.30
C GLY A 79 8.34 19.40 -5.37
N ASP A 80 7.06 19.67 -5.04
CA ASP A 80 6.60 20.75 -4.17
C ASP A 80 5.26 20.34 -3.56
N VAL A 81 5.27 20.11 -2.23
CA VAL A 81 4.06 19.67 -1.51
C VAL A 81 3.02 20.77 -1.42
N ASP A 82 3.42 22.03 -1.27
CA ASP A 82 2.47 23.16 -1.17
C ASP A 82 1.72 23.37 -2.48
N ALA A 83 2.43 23.36 -3.60
CA ALA A 83 1.82 23.45 -4.93
C ALA A 83 0.90 22.24 -5.22
N ALA A 84 1.33 21.01 -4.85
CA ALA A 84 0.50 19.82 -5.01
C ALA A 84 -0.77 19.87 -4.15
N VAL A 85 -0.68 20.34 -2.90
CA VAL A 85 -1.84 20.54 -2.00
C VAL A 85 -2.80 21.60 -2.57
N HIS A 86 -2.27 22.67 -3.13
CA HIS A 86 -3.11 23.66 -3.81
C HIS A 86 -3.91 23.01 -4.96
N ARG A 87 -3.22 22.20 -5.78
CA ARG A 87 -3.85 21.49 -6.89
C ARG A 87 -4.89 20.46 -6.42
N VAL A 88 -4.62 19.73 -5.32
CA VAL A 88 -5.61 18.82 -4.69
C VAL A 88 -6.89 19.57 -4.36
N LYS A 89 -6.80 20.75 -3.74
CA LYS A 89 -7.97 21.57 -3.38
C LYS A 89 -8.73 22.08 -4.61
N GLU A 90 -8.03 22.55 -5.64
CA GLU A 90 -8.66 22.98 -6.90
C GLU A 90 -9.45 21.86 -7.58
N LEU A 91 -8.99 20.62 -7.42
CA LEU A 91 -9.62 19.41 -7.97
C LEU A 91 -10.64 18.78 -7.02
N ASN A 92 -11.09 19.52 -5.98
CA ASN A 92 -12.05 19.08 -4.97
C ASN A 92 -11.59 17.89 -4.11
N GLY A 93 -10.30 17.69 -3.94
CA GLY A 93 -9.74 16.80 -2.94
C GLY A 93 -9.75 17.42 -1.55
N THR A 94 -9.55 16.60 -0.53
CA THR A 94 -9.56 17.02 0.88
C THR A 94 -8.14 17.03 1.46
N VAL A 95 -7.84 17.98 2.33
CA VAL A 95 -6.57 18.06 3.07
C VAL A 95 -6.86 17.78 4.54
N TYR A 96 -6.36 16.66 5.05
CA TYR A 96 -6.49 16.27 6.46
C TYR A 96 -5.34 16.79 7.32
N VAL A 97 -4.11 16.70 6.82
CA VAL A 97 -2.93 17.27 7.46
C VAL A 97 -2.32 18.27 6.49
N PRO A 98 -2.24 19.55 6.84
CA PRO A 98 -1.62 20.56 5.98
C PRO A 98 -0.13 20.27 5.76
N PRO A 99 0.52 20.92 4.78
CA PRO A 99 1.95 20.77 4.55
C PRO A 99 2.76 20.97 5.84
N THR A 100 3.43 19.90 6.25
CA THR A 100 4.14 19.80 7.54
C THR A 100 5.56 19.30 7.31
N ASP A 101 6.53 19.90 8.00
CA ASP A 101 7.93 19.51 7.90
C ASP A 101 8.27 18.42 8.93
N ILE A 102 8.94 17.38 8.48
CA ILE A 102 9.75 16.50 9.32
C ILE A 102 11.19 16.98 9.14
N ALA A 103 11.75 17.60 10.20
CA ALA A 103 13.05 18.25 10.14
C ALA A 103 14.11 17.34 9.50
N ASP A 104 14.83 17.87 8.53
CA ASP A 104 15.86 17.19 7.77
C ASP A 104 15.44 15.88 7.05
N VAL A 105 14.17 15.54 6.96
CA VAL A 105 13.68 14.32 6.33
C VAL A 105 12.79 14.62 5.13
N SER A 106 11.68 15.31 5.35
CA SER A 106 10.68 15.53 4.30
C SER A 106 9.72 16.66 4.65
N ARG A 107 8.99 17.13 3.65
CA ARG A 107 7.75 17.86 3.81
C ARG A 107 6.63 16.98 3.30
N PHE A 108 5.52 16.87 4.04
CA PHE A 108 4.43 15.99 3.67
C PHE A 108 3.06 16.62 3.93
N SER A 109 2.03 16.06 3.31
CA SER A 109 0.62 16.39 3.58
C SER A 109 -0.23 15.14 3.40
N LEU A 110 -1.14 14.86 4.35
CA LEU A 110 -2.13 13.80 4.21
C LEU A 110 -3.37 14.38 3.52
N VAL A 111 -3.72 13.81 2.40
CA VAL A 111 -4.81 14.27 1.55
C VAL A 111 -5.71 13.10 1.13
N ALA A 112 -6.88 13.42 0.59
CA ALA A 112 -7.73 12.45 -0.12
C ALA A 112 -8.12 12.99 -1.49
N ASP A 113 -8.36 12.08 -2.41
CA ASP A 113 -9.00 12.40 -3.69
C ASP A 113 -10.49 12.78 -3.49
N PRO A 114 -11.18 13.26 -4.52
CA PRO A 114 -12.61 13.63 -4.41
C PRO A 114 -13.53 12.46 -4.03
N GLN A 115 -13.05 11.24 -4.08
CA GLN A 115 -13.78 10.02 -3.74
C GLN A 115 -13.36 9.45 -2.38
N MET A 116 -12.55 10.23 -1.62
CA MET A 116 -12.10 9.96 -0.25
C MET A 116 -11.00 8.90 -0.12
N ALA A 117 -10.34 8.48 -1.21
CA ALA A 117 -9.15 7.64 -1.10
C ALA A 117 -7.97 8.47 -0.59
N THR A 118 -7.43 8.08 0.58
CA THR A 118 -6.36 8.79 1.28
C THR A 118 -4.98 8.38 0.78
N PHE A 119 -4.08 9.36 0.67
CA PHE A 119 -2.67 9.19 0.37
C PHE A 119 -1.85 10.36 0.91
N ILE A 120 -0.54 10.20 0.96
CA ILE A 120 0.36 11.26 1.43
C ILE A 120 1.16 11.80 0.25
N LEU A 121 1.15 13.12 0.11
CA LEU A 121 2.10 13.85 -0.74
C LEU A 121 3.40 14.00 0.02
N VAL A 122 4.54 13.72 -0.61
CA VAL A 122 5.85 13.85 0.04
C VAL A 122 6.88 14.47 -0.87
N GLU A 123 7.61 15.43 -0.32
CA GLU A 123 8.84 16.01 -0.85
C GLU A 123 10.00 15.58 0.05
N TRP A 124 10.86 14.69 -0.44
CA TRP A 124 12.02 14.22 0.29
C TRP A 124 13.12 15.29 0.28
N ARG A 125 13.67 15.59 1.46
CA ARG A 125 14.67 16.63 1.64
C ARG A 125 16.02 16.06 2.05
N GLY A 126 17.07 16.59 1.42
CA GLY A 126 18.45 16.19 1.68
C GLY A 126 18.97 15.06 0.79
N PRO A 127 20.31 15.00 0.60
CA PRO A 127 20.95 13.99 -0.23
C PRO A 127 20.76 12.58 0.36
N GLY A 128 20.38 11.63 -0.49
CA GLY A 128 20.24 10.21 -0.11
C GLY A 128 19.06 9.88 0.81
N ARG A 129 18.12 10.80 1.03
CA ARG A 129 16.98 10.59 1.94
C ARG A 129 15.75 10.00 1.28
N GLN A 130 15.66 10.06 -0.04
CA GLN A 130 14.58 9.37 -0.72
C GLN A 130 14.80 7.86 -0.58
N PRO A 131 13.82 7.12 -0.01
CA PRO A 131 13.91 5.67 0.03
C PRO A 131 14.10 5.11 -1.39
N PRO A 132 14.95 4.09 -1.57
CA PRO A 132 15.13 3.49 -2.87
C PRO A 132 13.79 2.94 -3.36
N ILE A 133 13.41 3.30 -4.60
CA ILE A 133 12.22 2.74 -5.24
C ILE A 133 12.56 1.30 -5.59
N GLN A 134 12.23 0.38 -4.72
CA GLN A 134 12.45 -1.05 -4.94
C GLN A 134 11.13 -1.67 -5.35
N SER A 135 10.97 -1.95 -6.64
CA SER A 135 9.85 -2.71 -7.17
C SER A 135 10.27 -4.16 -7.41
N GLY A 136 9.41 -5.11 -7.03
CA GLY A 136 9.53 -6.51 -7.42
C GLY A 136 10.27 -7.47 -6.49
N GLY A 137 10.98 -7.01 -5.46
CA GLY A 137 11.62 -7.88 -4.46
C GLY A 137 10.62 -8.44 -3.43
N LEU A 138 10.98 -9.57 -2.80
CA LEU A 138 10.21 -10.13 -1.68
C LEU A 138 10.11 -9.11 -0.55
N GLY A 139 8.92 -9.01 0.06
CA GLY A 139 8.62 -8.04 1.11
C GLY A 139 8.38 -6.60 0.61
N HIS A 140 8.63 -6.28 -0.64
CA HIS A 140 8.32 -4.96 -1.21
C HIS A 140 6.90 -4.90 -1.75
N VAL A 141 6.38 -3.69 -1.92
CA VAL A 141 5.12 -3.47 -2.63
C VAL A 141 5.34 -3.69 -4.11
N GLY A 142 4.68 -4.71 -4.67
CA GLY A 142 4.76 -5.06 -6.08
C GLY A 142 3.64 -4.46 -6.94
N TRP A 143 2.54 -4.05 -6.32
CA TRP A 143 1.39 -3.48 -7.01
C TRP A 143 0.57 -2.55 -6.13
N HIS A 144 -0.07 -1.57 -6.76
CA HIS A 144 -0.98 -0.62 -6.11
C HIS A 144 -2.35 -0.72 -6.75
N GLU A 145 -3.38 -0.73 -5.97
CA GLU A 145 -4.73 -0.82 -6.50
C GLU A 145 -5.65 0.19 -5.86
N LEU A 146 -6.34 0.97 -6.67
CA LEU A 146 -7.35 1.91 -6.20
C LEU A 146 -8.74 1.31 -6.40
N LEU A 147 -9.41 1.06 -5.29
CA LEU A 147 -10.84 0.74 -5.25
C LEU A 147 -11.60 2.05 -5.08
N THR A 148 -12.27 2.50 -6.14
CA THR A 148 -12.90 3.82 -6.20
C THR A 148 -14.36 3.73 -6.65
N THR A 149 -15.13 4.80 -6.59
CA THR A 149 -16.52 4.80 -7.06
C THR A 149 -16.63 5.08 -8.56
N ASP A 150 -15.65 5.80 -9.12
CA ASP A 150 -15.58 6.20 -10.52
C ASP A 150 -14.10 6.28 -10.92
N TRP A 151 -13.59 5.25 -11.56
CA TRP A 151 -12.18 5.16 -11.95
C TRP A 151 -11.80 6.19 -13.04
N GLU A 152 -12.75 6.64 -13.88
CA GLU A 152 -12.47 7.64 -14.92
C GLU A 152 -12.20 9.01 -14.30
N ARG A 153 -12.99 9.39 -13.29
CA ARG A 153 -12.74 10.60 -12.50
C ARG A 153 -11.47 10.48 -11.66
N ALA A 154 -11.22 9.30 -11.10
CA ALA A 154 -10.00 9.07 -10.32
C ALA A 154 -8.75 9.26 -11.17
N ILE A 155 -8.62 8.59 -12.32
CA ILE A 155 -7.43 8.74 -13.16
C ILE A 155 -7.28 10.18 -13.70
N ALA A 156 -8.37 10.89 -13.95
CA ALA A 156 -8.31 12.29 -14.35
C ALA A 156 -7.69 13.15 -13.22
N PHE A 157 -8.10 12.96 -11.98
CA PHE A 157 -7.55 13.63 -10.80
C PHE A 157 -6.04 13.34 -10.64
N TYR A 158 -5.65 12.06 -10.62
CA TYR A 158 -4.25 11.68 -10.42
C TYR A 158 -3.35 12.08 -11.59
N ARG A 159 -3.87 12.13 -12.81
CA ARG A 159 -3.13 12.67 -13.95
C ARG A 159 -2.76 14.14 -13.78
N GLU A 160 -3.66 14.96 -13.25
CA GLU A 160 -3.45 16.39 -13.03
C GLU A 160 -2.40 16.67 -11.94
N ILE A 161 -2.28 15.79 -10.94
CA ILE A 161 -1.34 15.98 -9.82
C ILE A 161 0.01 15.31 -10.11
N PHE A 162 0.00 14.09 -10.66
CA PHE A 162 1.17 13.22 -10.77
C PHE A 162 1.62 12.95 -12.20
N GLY A 163 0.82 13.33 -13.19
CA GLY A 163 1.09 12.99 -14.59
C GLY A 163 0.85 11.50 -14.91
N TRP A 164 0.08 10.79 -14.08
CA TRP A 164 -0.23 9.37 -14.35
C TRP A 164 -0.98 9.19 -15.66
N GLN A 165 -0.68 8.11 -16.36
CA GLN A 165 -1.26 7.84 -17.67
C GLN A 165 -1.99 6.52 -17.69
N LYS A 166 -3.13 6.52 -18.36
CA LYS A 166 -3.88 5.30 -18.67
C LYS A 166 -3.00 4.38 -19.50
N GLN A 167 -3.03 3.11 -19.14
CA GLN A 167 -2.44 2.02 -19.92
C GLN A 167 -3.58 1.12 -20.47
N VAL A 168 -3.45 -0.18 -20.33
CA VAL A 168 -4.47 -1.13 -20.76
C VAL A 168 -5.69 -1.03 -19.85
N ALA A 169 -6.88 -1.12 -20.46
CA ALA A 169 -8.13 -1.29 -19.74
C ALA A 169 -8.74 -2.62 -20.14
N ASP A 170 -8.79 -3.55 -19.18
CA ASP A 170 -9.37 -4.87 -19.37
C ASP A 170 -10.81 -4.86 -18.87
N VAL A 171 -11.72 -5.40 -19.69
CA VAL A 171 -13.11 -5.63 -19.27
C VAL A 171 -13.19 -7.02 -18.63
N THR A 172 -13.44 -7.04 -17.32
CA THR A 172 -13.62 -8.27 -16.55
C THR A 172 -15.10 -8.50 -16.24
N SER A 173 -15.42 -9.64 -15.67
CA SER A 173 -16.78 -9.92 -15.15
C SER A 173 -17.22 -8.96 -14.04
N SER A 174 -16.24 -8.34 -13.35
CA SER A 174 -16.45 -7.37 -12.27
C SER A 174 -16.44 -5.91 -12.74
N GLY A 175 -16.32 -5.65 -14.04
CA GLY A 175 -16.26 -4.33 -14.64
C GLY A 175 -14.90 -4.01 -15.28
N THR A 176 -14.66 -2.75 -15.58
CA THR A 176 -13.41 -2.31 -16.20
C THR A 176 -12.31 -2.19 -15.14
N TYR A 177 -11.18 -2.86 -15.40
CA TYR A 177 -9.93 -2.73 -14.66
C TYR A 177 -8.95 -1.90 -15.49
N LEU A 178 -8.63 -0.69 -15.02
CA LEU A 178 -7.69 0.20 -15.70
C LEU A 178 -6.31 0.07 -15.08
N GLN A 179 -5.29 -0.26 -15.87
CA GLN A 179 -3.91 -0.13 -15.47
C GLN A 179 -3.41 1.30 -15.71
N PHE A 180 -2.56 1.80 -14.82
CA PHE A 180 -1.95 3.12 -14.95
C PHE A 180 -0.42 3.07 -14.77
N SER A 181 0.24 4.05 -15.38
CA SER A 181 1.70 4.20 -15.28
C SER A 181 2.08 5.51 -14.61
N ALA A 182 3.21 5.45 -13.89
CA ALA A 182 3.92 6.59 -13.35
C ALA A 182 5.34 6.60 -13.92
N SER A 183 5.78 7.73 -14.49
CA SER A 183 7.11 7.86 -15.11
C SER A 183 7.42 6.75 -16.12
N GLY A 184 6.43 6.36 -16.92
CA GLY A 184 6.56 5.35 -17.99
C GLY A 184 6.57 3.89 -17.52
N GLN A 185 6.42 3.62 -16.23
CA GLN A 185 6.31 2.26 -15.70
C GLN A 185 4.89 2.00 -15.19
N THR A 186 4.29 0.87 -15.56
CA THR A 186 3.02 0.43 -14.99
C THR A 186 3.23 0.10 -13.53
N VAL A 187 2.46 0.75 -12.65
CA VAL A 187 2.66 0.69 -11.20
C VAL A 187 1.43 0.26 -10.44
N GLY A 188 0.27 0.20 -11.11
CA GLY A 188 -0.95 -0.18 -10.43
C GLY A 188 -2.15 -0.25 -11.35
N GLY A 189 -3.29 -0.54 -10.74
CA GLY A 189 -4.58 -0.57 -11.37
C GLY A 189 -5.63 0.20 -10.58
N MET A 190 -6.77 0.46 -11.20
CA MET A 190 -7.94 1.00 -10.54
C MET A 190 -9.22 0.47 -11.17
N PHE A 191 -10.24 0.32 -10.34
CA PHE A 191 -11.55 -0.15 -10.77
C PHE A 191 -12.64 0.36 -9.83
N ASN A 192 -13.88 0.26 -10.28
CA ASN A 192 -15.00 0.63 -9.45
C ASN A 192 -15.21 -0.41 -8.35
N LYS A 193 -15.09 0.02 -7.11
CA LYS A 193 -15.29 -0.82 -5.93
C LYS A 193 -16.70 -1.42 -5.91
N PRO A 194 -16.89 -2.61 -5.34
CA PRO A 194 -18.23 -3.12 -5.10
C PRO A 194 -19.00 -2.18 -4.16
N THR A 195 -20.32 -2.13 -4.30
CA THR A 195 -21.20 -1.28 -3.49
C THR A 195 -21.14 -1.60 -2.01
N THR A 196 -20.72 -2.81 -1.65
CA THR A 196 -20.51 -3.27 -0.28
C THR A 196 -19.28 -2.65 0.40
N ALA A 197 -18.29 -2.16 -0.37
CA ALA A 197 -17.15 -1.46 0.21
C ALA A 197 -17.56 -0.03 0.58
N PRO A 198 -17.41 0.40 1.85
CA PRO A 198 -18.00 1.66 2.32
C PRO A 198 -17.34 2.89 1.72
N VAL A 199 -16.03 2.89 1.54
CA VAL A 199 -15.23 4.02 1.08
C VAL A 199 -14.27 3.61 -0.04
N ALA A 200 -13.80 4.58 -0.82
CA ALA A 200 -12.68 4.37 -1.72
C ALA A 200 -11.37 4.29 -0.92
N PHE A 201 -10.44 3.44 -1.35
CA PHE A 201 -9.16 3.29 -0.68
C PHE A 201 -8.08 2.73 -1.60
N TRP A 202 -6.82 2.98 -1.25
CA TRP A 202 -5.65 2.38 -1.84
C TRP A 202 -5.32 1.05 -1.17
N LEU A 203 -5.10 0.01 -1.95
CA LEU A 203 -4.68 -1.33 -1.53
C LEU A 203 -3.24 -1.57 -2.02
N TYR A 204 -2.38 -2.02 -1.13
CA TYR A 204 -0.97 -2.28 -1.39
C TYR A 204 -0.71 -3.78 -1.35
N TYR A 205 -0.05 -4.29 -2.38
CA TYR A 205 0.24 -5.72 -2.56
C TYR A 205 1.68 -6.00 -2.17
N PHE A 206 1.89 -6.73 -1.09
CA PHE A 206 3.21 -7.14 -0.64
C PHE A 206 3.62 -8.45 -1.30
N ASN A 207 4.83 -8.46 -1.89
CA ASN A 207 5.39 -9.63 -2.54
C ASN A 207 5.79 -10.68 -1.52
N VAL A 208 5.30 -11.90 -1.66
CA VAL A 208 5.66 -13.06 -0.86
C VAL A 208 6.17 -14.20 -1.75
N ALA A 209 7.05 -15.04 -1.20
CA ALA A 209 7.63 -16.15 -1.97
C ALA A 209 6.58 -17.21 -2.32
N ASP A 210 5.72 -17.53 -1.36
CA ASP A 210 4.63 -18.51 -1.50
C ASP A 210 3.38 -17.95 -0.85
N ILE A 211 2.34 -17.75 -1.65
CA ILE A 211 1.09 -17.18 -1.18
C ILE A 211 0.33 -18.14 -0.25
N GLY A 212 0.39 -19.44 -0.50
CA GLY A 212 -0.27 -20.44 0.36
C GLY A 212 0.30 -20.43 1.77
N VAL A 213 1.63 -20.44 1.88
CA VAL A 213 2.35 -20.34 3.17
C VAL A 213 2.04 -19.01 3.86
N ALA A 214 2.02 -17.90 3.11
CA ALA A 214 1.72 -16.59 3.68
C ALA A 214 0.28 -16.52 4.20
N LEU A 215 -0.69 -17.08 3.50
CA LEU A 215 -2.09 -17.14 3.94
C LEU A 215 -2.29 -18.03 5.16
N ASP A 216 -1.55 -19.14 5.27
CA ASP A 216 -1.57 -19.97 6.47
C ASP A 216 -1.01 -19.18 7.68
N ARG A 217 0.01 -18.35 7.48
CA ARG A 217 0.53 -17.44 8.51
C ARG A 217 -0.46 -16.34 8.87
N VAL A 218 -1.16 -15.75 7.89
CA VAL A 218 -2.24 -14.76 8.16
C VAL A 218 -3.25 -15.35 9.14
N ARG A 219 -3.73 -16.59 8.91
CA ARG A 219 -4.69 -17.25 9.82
C ARG A 219 -4.08 -17.55 11.19
N ALA A 220 -2.85 -18.08 11.21
CA ALA A 220 -2.15 -18.43 12.45
C ALA A 220 -1.92 -17.20 13.35
N GLU A 221 -1.66 -16.04 12.76
CA GLU A 221 -1.45 -14.77 13.46
C GLU A 221 -2.74 -13.95 13.64
N ARG A 222 -3.92 -14.58 13.52
CA ARG A 222 -5.24 -13.98 13.75
C ARG A 222 -5.62 -12.88 12.78
N GLY A 223 -5.02 -12.82 11.60
CA GLY A 223 -5.50 -12.01 10.48
C GLY A 223 -6.65 -12.71 9.76
N GLU A 224 -7.33 -11.98 8.91
CA GLU A 224 -8.45 -12.46 8.11
C GLU A 224 -8.09 -12.49 6.62
N ILE A 225 -8.53 -13.53 5.90
CA ILE A 225 -8.47 -13.56 4.44
C ILE A 225 -9.84 -13.09 3.94
N LEU A 226 -9.85 -11.89 3.36
CA LEU A 226 -11.07 -11.25 2.89
C LEU A 226 -11.48 -11.75 1.51
N GLU A 227 -10.49 -12.07 0.64
CA GLU A 227 -10.72 -12.52 -0.73
C GLU A 227 -9.51 -13.30 -1.26
N GLY A 228 -9.76 -14.29 -2.11
CA GLY A 228 -8.72 -15.08 -2.78
C GLY A 228 -8.33 -16.36 -2.01
N PRO A 229 -7.21 -17.02 -2.41
CA PRO A 229 -6.29 -16.59 -3.47
C PRO A 229 -6.88 -16.76 -4.88
N SER A 230 -6.66 -15.77 -5.72
CA SER A 230 -7.12 -15.74 -7.12
C SER A 230 -5.94 -15.64 -8.08
N ASP A 231 -6.06 -16.29 -9.23
CA ASP A 231 -5.03 -16.24 -10.28
C ASP A 231 -4.97 -14.86 -10.93
N ILE A 232 -3.76 -14.43 -11.29
CA ILE A 232 -3.54 -13.21 -12.05
C ILE A 232 -2.81 -13.49 -13.38
N PRO A 233 -2.99 -12.65 -14.39
CA PRO A 233 -2.22 -12.75 -15.63
C PRO A 233 -0.72 -12.78 -15.35
N GLY A 234 0.00 -13.66 -16.04
CA GLY A 234 1.45 -13.83 -15.86
C GLY A 234 1.86 -14.88 -14.83
N GLY A 235 0.93 -15.60 -14.21
CA GLY A 235 1.24 -16.81 -13.43
C GLY A 235 1.59 -16.55 -11.98
N GLY A 236 0.81 -15.76 -11.29
CA GLY A 236 0.86 -15.58 -9.85
C GLY A 236 -0.53 -15.65 -9.24
N LYS A 237 -0.62 -15.51 -7.94
CA LYS A 237 -1.86 -15.40 -7.20
C LYS A 237 -1.85 -14.18 -6.30
N VAL A 238 -3.04 -13.66 -6.03
CA VAL A 238 -3.27 -12.54 -5.11
C VAL A 238 -4.31 -12.91 -4.08
N ALA A 239 -4.20 -12.32 -2.91
CA ALA A 239 -5.24 -12.41 -1.89
C ALA A 239 -5.32 -11.09 -1.13
N ARG A 240 -6.53 -10.68 -0.79
CA ARG A 240 -6.81 -9.53 0.07
C ARG A 240 -7.01 -10.01 1.50
N CYS A 241 -6.34 -9.38 2.43
CA CYS A 241 -6.31 -9.75 3.84
C CYS A 241 -6.54 -8.53 4.73
N ALA A 242 -6.85 -8.79 5.99
CA ALA A 242 -6.79 -7.80 7.07
C ALA A 242 -5.88 -8.31 8.18
N ASP A 243 -5.13 -7.41 8.80
CA ASP A 243 -4.37 -7.73 10.01
C ASP A 243 -5.30 -7.79 11.25
N PRO A 244 -4.82 -8.22 12.41
CA PRO A 244 -5.65 -8.34 13.62
C PRO A 244 -6.27 -7.02 14.12
N GLN A 245 -5.75 -5.87 13.68
CA GLN A 245 -6.29 -4.56 14.00
C GLN A 245 -7.26 -4.05 12.93
N GLY A 246 -7.41 -4.79 11.82
CA GLY A 246 -8.32 -4.50 10.73
C GLY A 246 -7.72 -3.69 9.58
N ALA A 247 -6.40 -3.45 9.55
CA ALA A 247 -5.76 -2.81 8.41
C ALA A 247 -5.77 -3.75 7.20
N VAL A 248 -6.39 -3.29 6.11
CA VAL A 248 -6.50 -4.08 4.87
C VAL A 248 -5.22 -3.96 4.05
N PHE A 249 -4.73 -5.09 3.57
CA PHE A 249 -3.59 -5.21 2.68
C PHE A 249 -3.79 -6.37 1.69
N ALA A 250 -2.93 -6.51 0.72
CA ALA A 250 -2.95 -7.65 -0.16
C ALA A 250 -1.58 -8.35 -0.22
N LEU A 251 -1.61 -9.61 -0.57
CA LEU A 251 -0.44 -10.43 -0.85
C LEU A 251 -0.42 -10.79 -2.33
N ILE A 252 0.78 -10.81 -2.91
CA ILE A 252 1.03 -11.30 -4.25
C ILE A 252 2.22 -12.25 -4.23
N GLY A 253 2.08 -13.41 -4.86
CA GLY A 253 3.13 -14.42 -4.88
C GLY A 253 2.81 -15.58 -5.79
N ARG A 254 3.76 -16.50 -5.92
CA ARG A 254 3.51 -17.79 -6.55
C ARG A 254 2.92 -18.74 -5.52
N GLN A 255 2.19 -19.74 -5.96
CA GLN A 255 1.82 -20.87 -5.11
C GLN A 255 2.72 -22.03 -5.49
N SER A 256 3.52 -22.52 -4.55
CA SER A 256 4.23 -23.79 -4.73
C SER A 256 3.18 -24.89 -4.76
N ASP A 257 3.28 -25.80 -5.69
CA ASP A 257 2.53 -27.05 -5.64
C ASP A 257 2.92 -27.74 -4.32
N LYS A 258 1.99 -27.85 -3.37
CA LYS A 258 2.21 -28.71 -2.20
C LYS A 258 2.51 -30.09 -2.80
N ALA A 259 3.72 -30.60 -2.58
CA ALA A 259 4.06 -31.97 -2.93
C ALA A 259 2.92 -32.85 -2.39
N ILE A 260 2.10 -33.39 -3.29
CA ILE A 260 1.11 -34.40 -2.95
C ILE A 260 1.96 -35.54 -2.42
N GLY A 261 1.93 -35.76 -1.09
CA GLY A 261 2.67 -36.85 -0.46
C GLY A 261 2.30 -38.14 -1.17
N TYR A 262 3.27 -38.69 -1.85
CA TYR A 262 3.18 -39.97 -2.49
C TYR A 262 3.01 -41.00 -1.34
N PHE A 263 1.76 -41.34 -1.05
CA PHE A 263 1.47 -42.51 -0.24
C PHE A 263 1.92 -43.74 -1.03
N ASP A 264 3.13 -44.19 -0.70
CA ASP A 264 3.68 -45.47 -1.16
C ASP A 264 2.77 -46.60 -0.61
N ARG A 265 1.82 -47.03 -1.42
CA ARG A 265 1.12 -48.28 -1.17
C ARG A 265 2.06 -49.39 -1.58
N LYS A 266 2.91 -49.82 -0.70
CA LYS A 266 3.47 -51.19 -0.78
C LYS A 266 2.34 -52.14 -0.53
N ALA A 267 1.87 -52.73 -1.61
CA ALA A 267 1.02 -53.92 -1.57
C ALA A 267 1.84 -55.13 -1.08
N SER A 268 1.27 -55.85 -0.15
CA SER A 268 1.62 -57.21 0.22
C SER A 268 1.26 -58.17 -0.91
#